data_25b3f295ff1a637de0ddb30352c309c2
#
_entry.id   25b3f295ff1a637de0ddb30352c309c2
#
_cell.length_a   1.000
_cell.length_b   1.000
_cell.length_c   1.000
_cell.angle_alpha   90.00
_cell.angle_beta   90.00
_cell.angle_gamma   90.00
#
_symmetry.space_group_name_H-M   'P 1'
#
loop_
_entity.id
_entity.type
_entity.pdbx_description
1 polymer ?
#
loop_
_entity_poly.entity_id
_entity_poly.type
_entity_poly.pdbx_seq_one_letter_code
_entity_poly.pdbx_strand_id
1 'polypeptide(L)'
;MYFQFLIEDASAEILIGHVMGKLQDKYPEKEILFDTKSFTGIGHLRTTGNLMERKGGNLLNNLHIYLRGFDRSLSSMENSAIIVVLDNDQRDVEKFRQHLEQVAKESLMFTDHVFCIAVKEMEAWLLGDEEAIEKAYPMIKKKYLKTYEQDGICDTWEVLANMVYPGGLSGLRKKSKSSYSETGKAKCEWADKIGRELILENNISPSFRKLLSALQIRIEAA
;
A
#
# COMPACT_ATOMS: atom_id res chain seq x y z
N MET A 1 9.36 -18.31 2.32
CA MET A 1 9.35 -16.89 2.78
C MET A 1 7.99 -16.51 3.35
N TYR A 2 7.93 -15.94 4.55
CA TYR A 2 6.68 -15.45 5.17
C TYR A 2 6.69 -13.92 5.28
N PHE A 3 5.64 -13.25 4.84
CA PHE A 3 5.47 -11.80 4.95
C PHE A 3 4.31 -11.44 5.88
N GLN A 4 4.58 -10.64 6.90
CA GLN A 4 3.55 -9.99 7.70
C GLN A 4 3.35 -8.55 7.24
N PHE A 5 2.24 -8.28 6.61
CA PHE A 5 1.92 -6.92 6.17
C PHE A 5 1.18 -6.12 7.24
N LEU A 6 1.60 -4.86 7.42
CA LEU A 6 0.87 -3.81 8.13
C LEU A 6 0.49 -2.76 7.10
N ILE A 7 -0.81 -2.57 6.85
CA ILE A 7 -1.30 -1.80 5.71
C ILE A 7 -2.23 -0.69 6.18
N GLU A 8 -2.05 0.51 5.65
CA GLU A 8 -2.77 1.70 6.08
C GLU A 8 -4.28 1.57 5.97
N ASP A 9 -4.80 1.02 4.87
CA ASP A 9 -6.22 0.91 4.60
C ASP A 9 -6.61 -0.37 3.81
N ALA A 10 -7.92 -0.55 3.64
CA ALA A 10 -8.47 -1.73 2.99
C ALA A 10 -8.21 -1.77 1.47
N SER A 11 -8.10 -0.62 0.79
CA SER A 11 -7.84 -0.59 -0.65
C SER A 11 -6.41 -1.04 -0.97
N ALA A 12 -5.44 -0.59 -0.18
CA ALA A 12 -4.06 -1.05 -0.26
C ALA A 12 -3.93 -2.55 0.08
N GLU A 13 -4.70 -3.06 1.06
CA GLU A 13 -4.75 -4.49 1.39
C GLU A 13 -5.19 -5.35 0.20
N ILE A 14 -6.25 -4.93 -0.50
CA ILE A 14 -6.74 -5.61 -1.69
C ILE A 14 -5.66 -5.64 -2.79
N LEU A 15 -5.01 -4.50 -3.05
CA LEU A 15 -3.95 -4.42 -4.05
C LEU A 15 -2.77 -5.33 -3.69
N ILE A 16 -2.32 -5.32 -2.45
CA ILE A 16 -1.23 -6.20 -1.98
C ILE A 16 -1.61 -7.68 -2.16
N GLY A 17 -2.87 -8.05 -1.90
CA GLY A 17 -3.34 -9.42 -2.16
C GLY A 17 -3.13 -9.84 -3.62
N HIS A 18 -3.45 -8.97 -4.60
CA HIS A 18 -3.20 -9.24 -6.01
C HIS A 18 -1.70 -9.30 -6.35
N VAL A 19 -0.90 -8.40 -5.80
CA VAL A 19 0.57 -8.40 -5.98
C VAL A 19 1.16 -9.71 -5.47
N MET A 20 0.78 -10.15 -4.28
CA MET A 20 1.28 -11.39 -3.68
C MET A 20 0.86 -12.62 -4.46
N GLY A 21 -0.40 -12.69 -4.93
CA GLY A 21 -0.86 -13.78 -5.80
C GLY A 21 -0.02 -13.88 -7.08
N LYS A 22 0.25 -12.74 -7.74
CA LYS A 22 1.11 -12.71 -8.93
C LYS A 22 2.56 -13.11 -8.64
N LEU A 23 3.08 -12.79 -7.45
CA LEU A 23 4.42 -13.24 -7.04
C LEU A 23 4.44 -14.74 -6.75
N GLN A 24 3.39 -15.30 -6.14
CA GLN A 24 3.25 -16.75 -5.97
C GLN A 24 3.22 -17.48 -7.33
N ASP A 25 2.49 -16.95 -8.30
CA ASP A 25 2.46 -17.49 -9.67
C ASP A 25 3.81 -17.38 -10.39
N LYS A 26 4.57 -16.31 -10.12
CA LYS A 26 5.89 -16.06 -10.72
C LYS A 26 6.99 -16.97 -10.16
N TYR A 27 6.89 -17.35 -8.89
CA TYR A 27 7.87 -18.17 -8.17
C TYR A 27 7.23 -19.47 -7.66
N PRO A 28 6.71 -20.35 -8.55
CA PRO A 28 5.95 -21.54 -8.15
C PRO A 28 6.78 -22.56 -7.36
N GLU A 29 8.12 -22.49 -7.43
CA GLU A 29 9.05 -23.33 -6.68
C GLU A 29 9.31 -22.83 -5.26
N LYS A 30 8.88 -21.60 -4.92
CA LYS A 30 9.06 -21.00 -3.60
C LYS A 30 7.77 -21.06 -2.79
N GLU A 31 7.87 -21.47 -1.55
CA GLU A 31 6.76 -21.34 -0.62
C GLU A 31 6.66 -19.90 -0.14
N ILE A 32 5.70 -19.15 -0.65
CA ILE A 32 5.43 -17.75 -0.30
C ILE A 32 4.13 -17.68 0.48
N LEU A 33 4.22 -17.37 1.76
CA LEU A 33 3.08 -17.19 2.64
C LEU A 33 2.99 -15.74 3.10
N PHE A 34 1.79 -15.24 3.33
CA PHE A 34 1.61 -13.90 3.86
C PHE A 34 0.31 -13.76 4.66
N ASP A 35 0.36 -12.86 5.62
CA ASP A 35 -0.80 -12.35 6.33
C ASP A 35 -0.86 -10.83 6.25
N THR A 36 -2.08 -10.28 6.32
CA THR A 36 -2.32 -8.84 6.27
C THR A 36 -3.01 -8.35 7.53
N LYS A 37 -2.66 -7.14 7.93
CA LYS A 37 -3.39 -6.38 8.93
C LYS A 37 -3.57 -4.96 8.43
N SER A 38 -4.79 -4.65 8.00
CA SER A 38 -5.17 -3.29 7.61
C SER A 38 -5.67 -2.45 8.79
N PHE A 39 -5.57 -1.15 8.61
CA PHE A 39 -5.93 -0.12 9.59
C PHE A 39 -6.98 0.84 9.02
N THR A 40 -7.42 1.80 9.82
CA THR A 40 -8.39 2.83 9.43
C THR A 40 -7.69 4.16 9.14
N GLY A 41 -6.70 4.13 8.24
CA GLY A 41 -5.88 5.26 7.82
C GLY A 41 -4.56 5.38 8.60
N ILE A 42 -3.71 6.31 8.15
CA ILE A 42 -2.31 6.43 8.58
C ILE A 42 -2.14 6.87 10.04
N GLY A 43 -2.90 7.87 10.50
CA GLY A 43 -2.71 8.46 11.84
C GLY A 43 -1.42 9.28 11.98
N HIS A 44 -0.83 9.28 13.19
CA HIS A 44 0.38 10.03 13.52
C HIS A 44 1.38 9.18 14.30
N LEU A 45 2.67 9.34 13.99
CA LEU A 45 3.74 8.74 14.80
C LEU A 45 3.74 9.32 16.21
N ARG A 46 3.74 8.44 17.20
CA ARG A 46 3.78 8.81 18.61
C ARG A 46 5.22 8.78 19.09
N THR A 47 5.67 9.90 19.63
CA THR A 47 7.02 10.09 20.18
C THR A 47 7.01 10.29 21.70
N THR A 48 5.84 10.43 22.31
CA THR A 48 5.67 10.71 23.75
C THR A 48 4.52 9.90 24.35
N GLY A 49 4.51 9.79 25.66
CA GLY A 49 3.49 9.05 26.42
C GLY A 49 3.73 7.54 26.45
N ASN A 50 2.75 6.78 26.88
CA ASN A 50 2.84 5.32 26.89
C ASN A 50 2.67 4.77 25.47
N LEU A 51 3.79 4.48 24.80
CA LEU A 51 3.79 3.97 23.42
C LEU A 51 3.18 2.58 23.27
N MET A 52 3.07 1.82 24.37
CA MET A 52 2.45 0.49 24.38
C MET A 52 0.94 0.51 24.64
N GLU A 53 0.35 1.69 24.84
CA GLU A 53 -1.09 1.84 24.93
C GLU A 53 -1.71 2.05 23.53
N ARG A 54 -2.70 1.22 23.16
CA ARG A 54 -3.40 1.38 21.87
C ARG A 54 -4.19 2.68 21.83
N LYS A 55 -4.08 3.40 20.70
CA LYS A 55 -4.84 4.64 20.45
C LYS A 55 -5.48 4.64 19.06
N GLY A 56 -6.80 4.53 19.05
CA GLY A 56 -7.58 4.50 17.80
C GLY A 56 -7.25 3.30 16.91
N GLY A 57 -7.70 3.35 15.68
CA GLY A 57 -7.51 2.29 14.67
C GLY A 57 -6.44 2.59 13.62
N ASN A 58 -5.67 3.67 13.77
CA ASN A 58 -4.71 4.11 12.78
C ASN A 58 -3.36 3.39 12.89
N LEU A 59 -2.68 3.22 11.75
CA LEU A 59 -1.42 2.51 11.66
C LEU A 59 -0.32 3.13 12.53
N LEU A 60 0.02 4.39 12.29
CA LEU A 60 1.16 5.04 12.96
C LEU A 60 0.94 5.23 14.46
N ASN A 61 -0.31 5.42 14.89
CA ASN A 61 -0.62 5.54 16.32
C ASN A 61 -0.22 4.28 17.11
N ASN A 62 -0.18 3.13 16.45
CA ASN A 62 0.03 1.83 17.06
C ASN A 62 1.26 1.09 16.52
N LEU A 63 2.09 1.75 15.69
CA LEU A 63 3.20 1.11 14.98
C LEU A 63 4.17 0.37 15.93
N HIS A 64 4.58 1.01 17.04
CA HIS A 64 5.43 0.38 18.04
C HIS A 64 4.86 -0.93 18.61
N ILE A 65 3.55 -0.95 18.86
CA ILE A 65 2.86 -2.11 19.44
C ILE A 65 2.90 -3.28 18.47
N TYR A 66 2.57 -3.00 17.19
CA TYR A 66 2.50 -4.04 16.17
C TYR A 66 3.87 -4.55 15.77
N LEU A 67 4.86 -3.65 15.59
CA LEU A 67 6.23 -4.07 15.30
C LEU A 67 6.76 -4.99 16.39
N ARG A 68 6.67 -4.61 17.68
CA ARG A 68 7.10 -5.45 18.80
C ARG A 68 6.33 -6.76 18.91
N GLY A 69 5.02 -6.72 18.66
CA GLY A 69 4.18 -7.91 18.72
C GLY A 69 4.57 -8.93 17.66
N PHE A 70 4.73 -8.48 16.40
CA PHE A 70 5.13 -9.36 15.31
C PHE A 70 6.60 -9.79 15.38
N ASP A 71 7.51 -8.91 15.84
CA ASP A 71 8.91 -9.28 16.08
C ASP A 71 9.02 -10.49 17.03
N ARG A 72 8.24 -10.50 18.11
CA ARG A 72 8.19 -11.64 19.04
C ARG A 72 7.59 -12.89 18.41
N SER A 73 6.50 -12.76 17.66
CA SER A 73 5.82 -13.92 17.06
C SER A 73 6.59 -14.54 15.91
N LEU A 74 7.42 -13.76 15.21
CA LEU A 74 8.23 -14.19 14.08
C LEU A 74 9.68 -14.55 14.46
N SER A 75 10.11 -14.30 15.71
CA SER A 75 11.50 -14.46 16.14
C SER A 75 12.09 -15.86 15.95
N SER A 76 11.23 -16.89 15.89
CA SER A 76 11.65 -18.28 15.64
C SER A 76 11.41 -18.74 14.19
N MET A 77 10.89 -17.86 13.34
CA MET A 77 10.57 -18.18 11.96
C MET A 77 11.70 -17.68 11.06
N GLU A 78 12.49 -18.62 10.51
CA GLU A 78 13.46 -18.31 9.47
C GLU A 78 12.73 -17.77 8.23
N ASN A 79 13.38 -16.90 7.46
CA ASN A 79 12.84 -16.31 6.24
C ASN A 79 11.48 -15.63 6.45
N SER A 80 11.38 -14.74 7.45
CA SER A 80 10.21 -13.90 7.69
C SER A 80 10.55 -12.41 7.62
N ALA A 81 9.60 -11.57 7.21
CA ALA A 81 9.74 -10.12 7.20
C ALA A 81 8.43 -9.40 7.53
N ILE A 82 8.55 -8.23 8.16
CA ILE A 82 7.44 -7.30 8.39
C ILE A 82 7.47 -6.24 7.28
N ILE A 83 6.40 -6.15 6.52
CA ILE A 83 6.24 -5.18 5.43
C ILE A 83 5.20 -4.14 5.84
N VAL A 84 5.61 -2.88 5.94
CA VAL A 84 4.72 -1.78 6.30
C VAL A 84 4.39 -0.98 5.05
N VAL A 85 3.13 -0.99 4.64
CA VAL A 85 2.63 -0.28 3.43
C VAL A 85 1.80 0.92 3.85
N LEU A 86 2.17 2.10 3.38
CA LEU A 86 1.54 3.36 3.79
C LEU A 86 1.74 4.46 2.74
N ASP A 87 0.83 5.43 2.75
CA ASP A 87 0.91 6.62 1.93
C ASP A 87 1.78 7.70 2.59
N ASN A 88 2.55 8.45 1.82
CA ASN A 88 3.27 9.59 2.39
C ASN A 88 2.48 10.90 2.34
N ASP A 89 1.41 10.98 1.57
CA ASP A 89 0.63 12.19 1.33
C ASP A 89 1.54 13.39 0.93
N GLN A 90 1.48 14.46 1.71
CA GLN A 90 2.27 15.67 1.52
C GLN A 90 3.59 15.68 2.30
N ARG A 91 3.94 14.61 3.00
CA ARG A 91 5.15 14.54 3.82
C ARG A 91 6.40 14.49 2.93
N ASP A 92 7.52 14.98 3.47
CA ASP A 92 8.83 14.71 2.90
C ASP A 92 9.16 13.22 3.06
N VAL A 93 9.34 12.51 1.94
CA VAL A 93 9.51 11.05 1.91
C VAL A 93 10.73 10.60 2.71
N GLU A 94 11.86 11.32 2.58
CA GLU A 94 13.10 10.93 3.26
C GLU A 94 13.02 11.13 4.77
N LYS A 95 12.51 12.28 5.22
CA LYS A 95 12.30 12.54 6.66
C LYS A 95 11.29 11.57 7.24
N PHE A 96 10.24 11.27 6.50
CA PHE A 96 9.22 10.33 6.94
C PHE A 96 9.81 8.93 7.08
N ARG A 97 10.58 8.46 6.10
CA ARG A 97 11.32 7.19 6.17
C ARG A 97 12.25 7.13 7.37
N GLN A 98 13.06 8.17 7.59
CA GLN A 98 13.97 8.23 8.74
C GLN A 98 13.23 8.09 10.08
N HIS A 99 12.07 8.74 10.23
CA HIS A 99 11.26 8.58 11.43
C HIS A 99 10.69 7.16 11.60
N LEU A 100 10.25 6.52 10.52
CA LEU A 100 9.78 5.13 10.55
C LEU A 100 10.90 4.16 10.92
N GLU A 101 12.08 4.33 10.33
CA GLU A 101 13.26 3.51 10.65
C GLU A 101 13.70 3.69 12.11
N GLN A 102 13.59 4.90 12.66
CA GLN A 102 13.85 5.14 14.07
C GLN A 102 12.88 4.35 14.96
N VAL A 103 11.58 4.34 14.61
CA VAL A 103 10.57 3.54 15.33
C VAL A 103 10.88 2.03 15.23
N ALA A 104 11.30 1.56 14.05
CA ALA A 104 11.68 0.16 13.87
C ALA A 104 12.90 -0.20 14.72
N LYS A 105 13.94 0.63 14.72
CA LYS A 105 15.15 0.45 15.54
C LYS A 105 14.83 0.33 17.04
N GLU A 106 13.80 1.03 17.51
CA GLU A 106 13.38 0.99 18.92
C GLU A 106 12.44 -0.18 19.22
N SER A 107 11.87 -0.81 18.19
CA SER A 107 10.78 -1.79 18.32
C SER A 107 11.16 -3.20 17.92
N LEU A 108 12.07 -3.37 16.97
CA LEU A 108 12.47 -4.65 16.40
C LEU A 108 13.85 -5.09 16.92
N MET A 109 14.02 -6.37 17.11
CA MET A 109 15.30 -6.98 17.56
C MET A 109 15.78 -8.07 16.60
N PHE A 110 14.89 -8.79 15.94
CA PHE A 110 15.21 -10.03 15.23
C PHE A 110 14.67 -10.06 13.80
N THR A 111 13.46 -9.50 13.58
CA THR A 111 12.73 -9.68 12.32
C THR A 111 13.15 -8.63 11.30
N ASP A 112 13.44 -9.08 10.09
CA ASP A 112 13.63 -8.20 8.93
C ASP A 112 12.38 -7.37 8.66
N HIS A 113 12.58 -6.15 8.17
CA HIS A 113 11.46 -5.26 7.88
C HIS A 113 11.74 -4.34 6.69
N VAL A 114 10.67 -3.81 6.11
CA VAL A 114 10.76 -2.74 5.11
C VAL A 114 9.53 -1.84 5.13
N PHE A 115 9.76 -0.54 5.01
CA PHE A 115 8.71 0.47 4.80
C PHE A 115 8.53 0.74 3.30
N CYS A 116 7.41 0.27 2.78
CA CYS A 116 6.99 0.50 1.40
C CYS A 116 6.07 1.71 1.36
N ILE A 117 6.64 2.85 1.06
CA ILE A 117 5.93 4.13 1.04
C ILE A 117 5.42 4.39 -0.37
N ALA A 118 4.09 4.41 -0.56
CA ALA A 118 3.47 4.91 -1.77
C ALA A 118 3.70 6.43 -1.82
N VAL A 119 4.40 6.88 -2.87
CA VAL A 119 4.69 8.31 -3.01
C VAL A 119 3.42 9.01 -3.43
N LYS A 120 2.96 9.91 -2.57
CA LYS A 120 1.66 10.54 -2.47
C LYS A 120 0.60 9.58 -1.96
N GLU A 121 0.03 8.71 -2.79
CA GLU A 121 -1.05 7.79 -2.44
C GLU A 121 -0.94 6.46 -3.20
N MET A 122 -1.52 5.40 -2.67
CA MET A 122 -1.51 4.06 -3.27
C MET A 122 -2.14 4.06 -4.68
N GLU A 123 -3.09 4.92 -4.97
CA GLU A 123 -3.66 5.02 -6.32
C GLU A 123 -2.63 5.39 -7.39
N ALA A 124 -1.50 6.01 -7.02
CA ALA A 124 -0.36 6.21 -7.94
C ALA A 124 0.19 4.87 -8.46
N TRP A 125 0.13 3.80 -7.66
CA TRP A 125 0.54 2.47 -8.10
C TRP A 125 -0.42 1.88 -9.13
N LEU A 126 -1.72 2.14 -9.01
CA LEU A 126 -2.71 1.76 -10.02
C LEU A 126 -2.54 2.56 -11.31
N LEU A 127 -2.27 3.87 -11.20
CA LEU A 127 -2.02 4.75 -12.35
C LEU A 127 -0.71 4.40 -13.09
N GLY A 128 0.19 3.67 -12.46
CA GLY A 128 1.46 3.23 -13.03
C GLY A 128 1.35 2.17 -14.13
N ASP A 129 0.18 1.57 -14.36
CA ASP A 129 -0.07 0.58 -15.41
C ASP A 129 -1.33 0.93 -16.21
N GLU A 130 -1.14 1.71 -17.29
CA GLU A 130 -2.23 2.15 -18.17
C GLU A 130 -2.97 0.96 -18.80
N GLU A 131 -2.25 -0.08 -19.20
CA GLU A 131 -2.83 -1.28 -19.82
C GLU A 131 -3.76 -2.02 -18.85
N ALA A 132 -3.37 -2.15 -17.60
CA ALA A 132 -4.20 -2.74 -16.55
C ALA A 132 -5.49 -1.93 -16.33
N ILE A 133 -5.39 -0.59 -16.32
CA ILE A 133 -6.57 0.26 -16.19
C ILE A 133 -7.53 0.09 -17.40
N GLU A 134 -6.99 0.02 -18.62
CA GLU A 134 -7.80 -0.18 -19.83
C GLU A 134 -8.50 -1.53 -19.84
N LYS A 135 -7.83 -2.59 -19.41
CA LYS A 135 -8.44 -3.92 -19.29
C LYS A 135 -9.55 -3.95 -18.25
N ALA A 136 -9.30 -3.34 -17.08
CA ALA A 136 -10.29 -3.25 -16.01
C ALA A 136 -11.50 -2.36 -16.37
N TYR A 137 -11.26 -1.30 -17.12
CA TYR A 137 -12.25 -0.28 -17.48
C TYR A 137 -12.14 0.11 -18.97
N PRO A 138 -12.78 -0.62 -19.88
CA PRO A 138 -12.59 -0.39 -21.34
C PRO A 138 -12.97 1.00 -21.88
N MET A 139 -13.71 1.79 -21.10
CA MET A 139 -14.17 3.14 -21.51
C MET A 139 -13.51 4.27 -20.72
N ILE A 140 -12.23 4.18 -20.45
CA ILE A 140 -11.49 5.19 -19.69
C ILE A 140 -11.34 6.53 -20.45
N LYS A 141 -11.22 7.59 -19.69
CA LYS A 141 -10.93 8.94 -20.21
C LYS A 141 -9.42 9.22 -20.13
N LYS A 142 -8.65 8.69 -21.07
CA LYS A 142 -7.17 8.80 -21.13
C LYS A 142 -6.60 10.22 -21.02
N LYS A 143 -7.39 11.26 -21.31
CA LYS A 143 -6.92 12.65 -21.21
C LYS A 143 -6.41 13.03 -19.82
N TYR A 144 -6.93 12.40 -18.76
CA TYR A 144 -6.50 12.66 -17.39
C TYR A 144 -5.14 12.03 -17.08
N LEU A 145 -4.83 10.88 -17.68
CA LEU A 145 -3.52 10.25 -17.53
C LEU A 145 -2.41 11.07 -18.24
N LYS A 146 -2.74 11.70 -19.38
CA LYS A 146 -1.78 12.53 -20.13
C LYS A 146 -1.29 13.76 -19.36
N THR A 147 -2.05 14.22 -18.37
CA THR A 147 -1.71 15.37 -17.52
C THR A 147 -1.24 14.95 -16.13
N TYR A 148 -1.21 13.65 -15.86
CA TYR A 148 -0.74 13.11 -14.59
C TYR A 148 0.77 12.91 -14.64
N GLU A 149 1.45 13.33 -13.59
CA GLU A 149 2.86 13.07 -13.36
C GLU A 149 2.99 11.95 -12.31
N GLN A 150 3.60 10.84 -12.73
CA GLN A 150 3.73 9.64 -11.89
C GLN A 150 4.50 9.93 -10.60
N ASP A 151 3.91 9.57 -9.46
CA ASP A 151 4.44 9.84 -8.11
C ASP A 151 4.69 11.35 -7.83
N GLY A 152 4.10 12.26 -8.63
CA GLY A 152 4.37 13.70 -8.56
C GLY A 152 3.34 14.50 -7.78
N ILE A 153 2.07 14.11 -7.78
CA ILE A 153 0.96 14.87 -7.20
C ILE A 153 0.21 14.08 -6.12
N CYS A 154 -0.35 14.81 -5.16
CA CYS A 154 -1.37 14.27 -4.25
C CYS A 154 -2.74 14.21 -4.94
N ASP A 155 -3.73 13.62 -4.25
CA ASP A 155 -5.09 13.43 -4.78
C ASP A 155 -5.12 12.56 -6.05
N THR A 156 -4.23 11.57 -6.14
CA THR A 156 -4.15 10.61 -7.25
C THR A 156 -5.44 9.83 -7.44
N TRP A 157 -6.19 9.57 -6.36
CA TRP A 157 -7.52 8.98 -6.42
C TRP A 157 -8.52 9.85 -7.21
N GLU A 158 -8.35 11.19 -7.23
CA GLU A 158 -9.19 12.09 -8.03
C GLU A 158 -8.92 11.96 -9.52
N VAL A 159 -7.65 11.74 -9.89
CA VAL A 159 -7.26 11.43 -11.27
C VAL A 159 -7.94 10.15 -11.72
N LEU A 160 -7.80 9.10 -10.91
CA LEU A 160 -8.41 7.80 -11.19
C LEU A 160 -9.94 7.89 -11.24
N ALA A 161 -10.58 8.60 -10.31
CA ALA A 161 -12.01 8.84 -10.33
C ALA A 161 -12.47 9.53 -11.63
N ASN A 162 -11.74 10.54 -12.10
CA ASN A 162 -12.05 11.21 -13.37
C ASN A 162 -11.90 10.29 -14.57
N MET A 163 -10.99 9.33 -14.51
CA MET A 163 -10.76 8.36 -15.59
C MET A 163 -11.86 7.29 -15.65
N VAL A 164 -12.18 6.65 -14.53
CA VAL A 164 -12.94 5.39 -14.52
C VAL A 164 -14.31 5.48 -13.86
N TYR A 165 -14.55 6.46 -12.96
CA TYR A 165 -15.83 6.51 -12.24
C TYR A 165 -16.97 7.10 -13.10
N PRO A 166 -18.19 6.53 -13.07
CA PRO A 166 -19.34 7.09 -13.76
C PRO A 166 -19.64 8.52 -13.33
N GLY A 167 -19.59 9.47 -14.27
CA GLY A 167 -19.69 10.91 -13.98
C GLY A 167 -18.40 11.55 -13.46
N GLY A 168 -17.30 10.79 -13.40
CA GLY A 168 -15.97 11.26 -12.94
C GLY A 168 -15.96 11.63 -11.46
N LEU A 169 -14.99 12.43 -11.07
CA LEU A 169 -14.85 12.93 -9.68
C LEU A 169 -16.12 13.65 -9.19
N SER A 170 -16.78 14.42 -10.07
CA SER A 170 -18.02 15.12 -9.70
C SER A 170 -19.14 14.14 -9.33
N GLY A 171 -19.26 13.03 -10.06
CA GLY A 171 -20.22 11.96 -9.79
C GLY A 171 -19.92 11.29 -8.45
N LEU A 172 -18.65 10.96 -8.18
CA LEU A 172 -18.23 10.36 -6.93
C LEU A 172 -18.47 11.31 -5.74
N ARG A 173 -18.05 12.58 -5.84
CA ARG A 173 -18.28 13.58 -4.79
C ARG A 173 -19.76 13.82 -4.50
N LYS A 174 -20.63 13.79 -5.52
CA LYS A 174 -22.07 13.91 -5.33
C LYS A 174 -22.64 12.76 -4.51
N LYS A 175 -22.21 11.52 -4.76
CA LYS A 175 -22.60 10.35 -3.97
C LYS A 175 -22.01 10.38 -2.57
N SER A 176 -20.75 10.79 -2.44
CA SER A 176 -20.06 10.85 -1.14
C SER A 176 -20.65 11.87 -0.16
N LYS A 177 -21.39 12.88 -0.64
CA LYS A 177 -22.15 13.79 0.21
C LYS A 177 -23.26 13.09 0.99
N SER A 178 -23.80 11.99 0.49
CA SER A 178 -24.82 11.18 1.13
C SER A 178 -24.27 9.98 1.90
N SER A 179 -23.00 9.60 1.67
CA SER A 179 -22.35 8.48 2.35
C SER A 179 -20.83 8.62 2.28
N TYR A 180 -20.17 8.83 3.39
CA TYR A 180 -18.70 8.87 3.53
C TYR A 180 -18.02 7.60 3.02
N SER A 181 -18.76 6.47 2.99
CA SER A 181 -18.22 5.19 2.54
C SER A 181 -18.04 5.05 1.03
N GLU A 182 -18.65 5.95 0.20
CA GLU A 182 -18.62 5.79 -1.26
C GLU A 182 -17.21 5.94 -1.87
N THR A 183 -16.41 6.89 -1.38
CA THR A 183 -15.02 7.04 -1.85
C THR A 183 -14.18 5.81 -1.49
N GLY A 184 -14.28 5.32 -0.25
CA GLY A 184 -13.58 4.11 0.17
C GLY A 184 -13.99 2.86 -0.63
N LYS A 185 -15.30 2.70 -0.90
CA LYS A 185 -15.79 1.62 -1.77
C LYS A 185 -15.22 1.71 -3.18
N ALA A 186 -15.18 2.92 -3.76
CA ALA A 186 -14.62 3.14 -5.08
C ALA A 186 -13.13 2.80 -5.12
N LYS A 187 -12.35 3.23 -4.13
CA LYS A 187 -10.92 2.89 -3.99
C LYS A 187 -10.71 1.37 -3.92
N CYS A 188 -11.50 0.67 -3.09
CA CYS A 188 -11.45 -0.79 -2.98
C CYS A 188 -11.81 -1.48 -4.32
N GLU A 189 -12.84 -0.97 -5.02
CA GLU A 189 -13.22 -1.50 -6.33
C GLU A 189 -12.13 -1.31 -7.37
N TRP A 190 -11.46 -0.15 -7.39
CA TRP A 190 -10.34 0.11 -8.29
C TRP A 190 -9.15 -0.77 -7.97
N ALA A 191 -8.80 -0.90 -6.70
CA ALA A 191 -7.73 -1.79 -6.25
C ALA A 191 -7.98 -3.25 -6.65
N ASP A 192 -9.23 -3.74 -6.54
CA ASP A 192 -9.58 -5.09 -6.94
C ASP A 192 -9.54 -5.26 -8.48
N LYS A 193 -10.24 -4.41 -9.22
CA LYS A 193 -10.37 -4.57 -10.68
C LYS A 193 -9.06 -4.34 -11.41
N ILE A 194 -8.35 -3.25 -11.09
CA ILE A 194 -7.07 -2.93 -11.75
C ILE A 194 -5.98 -3.86 -11.23
N GLY A 195 -5.97 -4.18 -9.92
CA GLY A 195 -5.00 -5.09 -9.31
C GLY A 195 -4.98 -6.47 -9.97
N ARG A 196 -6.13 -7.00 -10.38
CA ARG A 196 -6.21 -8.27 -11.14
C ARG A 196 -5.48 -8.20 -12.48
N GLU A 197 -5.58 -7.07 -13.16
CA GLU A 197 -5.01 -6.88 -14.49
C GLU A 197 -3.55 -6.39 -14.48
N LEU A 198 -3.01 -5.97 -13.32
CA LEU A 198 -1.63 -5.48 -13.22
C LEU A 198 -0.62 -6.48 -13.78
N ILE A 199 0.28 -5.96 -14.60
CA ILE A 199 1.52 -6.65 -14.99
C ILE A 199 2.63 -6.00 -14.18
N LEU A 200 3.16 -6.73 -13.18
CA LEU A 200 4.06 -6.15 -12.18
C LEU A 200 5.26 -5.44 -12.79
N GLU A 201 5.81 -5.99 -13.87
CA GLU A 201 6.98 -5.49 -14.58
C GLU A 201 6.69 -4.24 -15.43
N ASN A 202 5.44 -4.06 -15.86
CA ASN A 202 5.02 -2.92 -16.70
C ASN A 202 4.76 -1.66 -15.88
N ASN A 203 4.59 -1.79 -14.57
CA ASN A 203 4.25 -0.65 -13.73
C ASN A 203 5.40 0.36 -13.69
N ILE A 204 5.11 1.61 -14.09
CA ILE A 204 6.10 2.69 -14.19
C ILE A 204 6.30 3.47 -12.87
N SER A 205 5.45 3.25 -11.85
CA SER A 205 5.61 3.95 -10.57
C SER A 205 6.91 3.56 -9.87
N PRO A 206 7.82 4.51 -9.60
CA PRO A 206 9.06 4.23 -8.89
C PRO A 206 8.84 3.68 -7.48
N SER A 207 7.79 4.15 -6.78
CA SER A 207 7.48 3.68 -5.44
C SER A 207 6.90 2.26 -5.44
N PHE A 208 6.10 1.88 -6.44
CA PHE A 208 5.66 0.49 -6.64
C PHE A 208 6.83 -0.44 -6.96
N ARG A 209 7.73 -0.02 -7.85
CA ARG A 209 8.93 -0.81 -8.17
C ARG A 209 9.83 -1.07 -6.96
N LYS A 210 9.91 -0.10 -6.02
CA LYS A 210 10.61 -0.30 -4.74
C LYS A 210 9.95 -1.37 -3.88
N LEU A 211 8.60 -1.36 -3.78
CA LEU A 211 7.85 -2.43 -3.11
C LEU A 211 8.15 -3.78 -3.76
N LEU A 212 7.98 -3.87 -5.08
CA LEU A 212 8.18 -5.11 -5.81
C LEU A 212 9.60 -5.67 -5.63
N SER A 213 10.62 -4.82 -5.78
CA SER A 213 12.02 -5.19 -5.57
C SER A 213 12.27 -5.68 -4.14
N ALA A 214 11.70 -4.99 -3.14
CA ALA A 214 11.87 -5.39 -1.74
C ALA A 214 11.28 -6.78 -1.45
N LEU A 215 10.15 -7.14 -2.07
CA LEU A 215 9.54 -8.46 -1.94
C LEU A 215 10.35 -9.52 -2.71
N GLN A 216 10.72 -9.25 -3.97
CA GLN A 216 11.45 -10.20 -4.82
C GLN A 216 12.82 -10.58 -4.23
N ILE A 217 13.61 -9.60 -3.77
CA ILE A 217 14.92 -9.86 -3.13
C ILE A 217 14.77 -10.86 -1.96
N ARG A 218 13.71 -10.74 -1.16
CA ARG A 218 13.46 -11.63 -0.01
C ARG A 218 12.96 -13.01 -0.43
N ILE A 219 12.14 -13.07 -1.47
CA ILE A 219 11.68 -14.34 -2.04
C ILE A 219 12.84 -15.12 -2.65
N GLU A 220 13.71 -14.42 -3.39
CA GLU A 220 14.87 -15.05 -4.06
C GLU A 220 15.94 -15.51 -3.05
N ALA A 221 16.07 -14.83 -1.92
CA ALA A 221 17.01 -15.18 -0.86
C ALA A 221 16.54 -16.33 0.05
N ALA A 222 15.24 -16.64 0.06
CA ALA A 222 14.63 -17.71 0.86
C ALA A 222 14.59 -19.02 0.04
#